data_4f7e0554eaa1ead9effbca6fdca45f9f
#
_entry.id   4f7e0554eaa1ead9effbca6fdca45f9f
#
_cell.length_a   1.000
_cell.length_b   1.000
_cell.length_c   1.000
_cell.angle_alpha   90.00
_cell.angle_beta   90.00
_cell.angle_gamma   90.00
#
_symmetry.space_group_name_H-M   'P 1'
#
loop_
_entity.id
_entity.type
_entity.pdbx_description
1 polymer ?
#
loop_
_entity_poly.entity_id
_entity_poly.type
_entity_poly.pdbx_seq_one_letter_code
_entity_poly.pdbx_strand_id
1 'polypeptide(L)'
;MHELNISLLLYFLAITIWVLVTYKIGDWRNWKAYYPTILFFCCGNLIGFLVFNSCHFWQFKSTLLSHATIDILQMTFIFTCTTIIFLQYYPNGIFKQVFYILLWVIAYTSIECFFNHIGGIVYSHGWTIWLSFAHNIYQFILLKIHLHNPVLAWILSFIILGLFMSVFKVNI
;
A
#
# COMPACT_ATOMS: atom_id res chain seq x y z
N MET A 1 -0.52 24.22 11.77
CA MET A 1 -1.24 24.42 10.49
C MET A 1 -0.30 24.46 9.27
N HIS A 2 0.85 25.13 9.34
CA HIS A 2 1.77 25.23 8.20
C HIS A 2 2.37 23.88 7.77
N GLU A 3 2.79 23.06 8.71
CA GLU A 3 3.42 21.74 8.45
C GLU A 3 2.45 20.71 7.84
N LEU A 4 1.17 20.73 8.27
CA LEU A 4 0.14 19.85 7.72
C LEU A 4 -0.20 20.14 6.25
N ASN A 5 -0.06 21.40 5.83
CA ASN A 5 -0.25 21.77 4.41
C ASN A 5 0.95 21.36 3.56
N ILE A 6 2.16 21.36 4.12
CA ILE A 6 3.36 20.90 3.43
C ILE A 6 3.29 19.39 3.17
N SER A 7 2.88 18.59 4.17
CA SER A 7 2.76 17.13 3.98
C SER A 7 1.75 16.77 2.89
N LEU A 8 0.62 17.48 2.82
CA LEU A 8 -0.36 17.28 1.76
C LEU A 8 0.18 17.66 0.38
N LEU A 9 0.90 18.78 0.28
CA LEU A 9 1.55 19.21 -0.98
C LEU A 9 2.56 18.16 -1.44
N LEU A 10 3.42 17.67 -0.54
CA LEU A 10 4.39 16.62 -0.84
C LEU A 10 3.71 15.31 -1.26
N TYR A 11 2.56 14.98 -0.66
CA TYR A 11 1.77 13.82 -1.05
C TYR A 11 1.26 13.94 -2.50
N PHE A 12 0.69 15.08 -2.88
CA PHE A 12 0.25 15.32 -4.26
C PHE A 12 1.43 15.33 -5.24
N LEU A 13 2.56 15.87 -4.84
CA LEU A 13 3.78 15.84 -5.65
C LEU A 13 4.24 14.39 -5.86
N ALA A 14 4.23 13.57 -4.81
CA ALA A 14 4.58 12.16 -4.90
C ALA A 14 3.62 11.39 -5.84
N ILE A 15 2.30 11.61 -5.73
CA ILE A 15 1.32 11.04 -6.67
C ILE A 15 1.65 11.45 -8.10
N THR A 16 1.86 12.74 -8.33
CA THR A 16 2.13 13.27 -9.68
C THR A 16 3.39 12.65 -10.28
N ILE A 17 4.48 12.59 -9.52
CA ILE A 17 5.72 11.95 -9.94
C ILE A 17 5.47 10.47 -10.27
N TRP A 18 4.74 9.77 -9.42
CA TRP A 18 4.47 8.33 -9.58
C TRP A 18 3.64 8.04 -10.83
N VAL A 19 2.61 8.85 -11.07
CA VAL A 19 1.78 8.76 -12.27
C VAL A 19 2.62 9.07 -13.54
N LEU A 20 3.46 10.12 -13.52
CA LEU A 20 4.31 10.47 -14.66
C LEU A 20 5.36 9.39 -14.95
N VAL A 21 5.97 8.82 -13.92
CA VAL A 21 6.90 7.69 -14.06
C VAL A 21 6.18 6.50 -14.70
N THR A 22 5.02 6.13 -14.13
CA THR A 22 4.24 4.99 -14.65
C THR A 22 3.71 5.26 -16.04
N TYR A 23 3.35 6.49 -16.38
CA TYR A 23 2.95 6.87 -17.73
C TYR A 23 4.07 6.61 -18.74
N LYS A 24 5.32 6.92 -18.38
CA LYS A 24 6.48 6.76 -19.27
C LYS A 24 6.96 5.32 -19.42
N ILE A 25 6.99 4.55 -18.34
CA ILE A 25 7.62 3.23 -18.31
C ILE A 25 6.65 2.07 -18.07
N GLY A 26 5.40 2.35 -17.72
CA GLY A 26 4.38 1.34 -17.42
C GLY A 26 3.81 0.70 -18.69
N ASP A 27 3.50 -0.58 -18.59
CA ASP A 27 2.89 -1.35 -19.68
C ASP A 27 1.37 -1.13 -19.77
N TRP A 28 0.99 0.08 -20.15
CA TRP A 28 -0.41 0.47 -20.29
C TRP A 28 -1.16 -0.30 -21.40
N ARG A 29 -0.46 -0.87 -22.36
CA ARG A 29 -1.08 -1.66 -23.44
C ARG A 29 -1.67 -2.95 -22.88
N ASN A 30 -1.03 -3.51 -21.87
CA ASN A 30 -1.45 -4.76 -21.21
C ASN A 30 -2.15 -4.51 -19.85
N TRP A 31 -2.63 -3.30 -19.57
CA TRP A 31 -3.25 -2.94 -18.27
C TRP A 31 -4.33 -3.92 -17.82
N LYS A 32 -5.07 -4.53 -18.78
CA LYS A 32 -6.12 -5.50 -18.50
C LYS A 32 -5.59 -6.76 -17.78
N ALA A 33 -4.35 -7.14 -18.04
CA ALA A 33 -3.72 -8.28 -17.36
C ALA A 33 -3.44 -7.97 -15.87
N TYR A 34 -3.18 -6.73 -15.54
CA TYR A 34 -2.91 -6.27 -14.16
C TYR A 34 -4.17 -5.86 -13.41
N TYR A 35 -5.26 -5.53 -14.13
CA TYR A 35 -6.48 -4.97 -13.57
C TYR A 35 -7.09 -5.78 -12.42
N PRO A 36 -7.22 -7.13 -12.51
CA PRO A 36 -7.70 -7.92 -11.38
C PRO A 36 -6.83 -7.79 -10.13
N THR A 37 -5.50 -7.70 -10.30
CA THR A 37 -4.57 -7.54 -9.18
C THR A 37 -4.59 -6.11 -8.62
N ILE A 38 -4.83 -5.10 -9.45
CA ILE A 38 -5.10 -3.73 -8.99
C ILE A 38 -6.35 -3.71 -8.10
N LEU A 39 -7.44 -4.31 -8.55
CA LEU A 39 -8.66 -4.40 -7.76
C LEU A 39 -8.44 -5.17 -6.45
N PHE A 40 -7.71 -6.28 -6.48
CA PHE A 40 -7.34 -7.02 -5.28
C PHE A 40 -6.60 -6.14 -4.27
N PHE A 41 -5.63 -5.36 -4.71
CA PHE A 41 -4.87 -4.45 -3.85
C PHE A 41 -5.78 -3.38 -3.24
N CYS A 42 -6.60 -2.74 -4.05
CA CYS A 42 -7.55 -1.71 -3.59
C CYS A 42 -8.60 -2.28 -2.63
N CYS A 43 -9.20 -3.43 -2.96
CA CYS A 43 -10.19 -4.08 -2.11
C CYS A 43 -9.58 -4.57 -0.79
N GLY A 44 -8.37 -5.12 -0.82
CA GLY A 44 -7.66 -5.54 0.40
C GLY A 44 -7.42 -4.36 1.36
N ASN A 45 -6.97 -3.22 0.82
CA ASN A 45 -6.81 -2.00 1.60
C ASN A 45 -8.14 -1.48 2.15
N LEU A 46 -9.20 -1.48 1.34
CA LEU A 46 -10.53 -1.04 1.76
C LEU A 46 -11.11 -1.95 2.86
N ILE A 47 -10.95 -3.27 2.75
CA ILE A 47 -11.36 -4.21 3.79
C ILE A 47 -10.61 -3.93 5.09
N GLY A 48 -9.28 -3.75 5.02
CA GLY A 48 -8.48 -3.36 6.18
C GLY A 48 -8.95 -2.04 6.80
N PHE A 49 -9.21 -1.02 5.98
CA PHE A 49 -9.74 0.26 6.44
C PHE A 49 -11.10 0.10 7.17
N LEU A 50 -12.02 -0.70 6.62
CA LEU A 50 -13.33 -0.93 7.22
C LEU A 50 -13.25 -1.73 8.52
N VAL A 51 -12.45 -2.80 8.55
CA VAL A 51 -12.30 -3.67 9.73
C VAL A 51 -11.61 -2.94 10.87
N PHE A 52 -10.61 -2.11 10.57
CA PHE A 52 -9.84 -1.38 11.59
C PHE A 52 -10.31 0.06 11.78
N ASN A 53 -11.48 0.42 11.26
CA ASN A 53 -12.02 1.79 11.32
C ASN A 53 -12.14 2.35 12.76
N SER A 54 -12.43 1.50 13.75
CA SER A 54 -12.49 1.91 15.16
C SER A 54 -11.12 2.12 15.80
N CYS A 55 -10.06 1.50 15.27
CA CYS A 55 -8.72 1.53 15.85
C CYS A 55 -7.78 2.53 15.19
N HIS A 56 -7.98 2.81 13.91
CA HIS A 56 -7.15 3.74 13.12
C HIS A 56 -5.64 3.57 13.37
N PHE A 57 -5.11 2.37 13.18
CA PHE A 57 -3.70 2.06 13.45
C PHE A 57 -2.73 3.00 12.76
N TRP A 58 -3.07 3.43 11.56
CA TRP A 58 -2.29 4.24 10.67
C TRP A 58 -3.20 5.26 9.97
N GLN A 59 -2.87 6.53 10.05
CA GLN A 59 -3.69 7.60 9.50
C GLN A 59 -2.88 8.69 8.83
N PHE A 60 -3.31 9.14 7.66
CA PHE A 60 -2.91 10.43 7.14
C PHE A 60 -3.54 11.56 7.97
N LYS A 61 -2.73 12.52 8.37
CA LYS A 61 -3.20 13.78 8.93
C LYS A 61 -3.18 14.88 7.88
N SER A 62 -4.34 15.49 7.67
CA SER A 62 -4.49 16.66 6.83
C SER A 62 -5.57 17.57 7.41
N THR A 63 -5.42 18.87 7.20
CA THR A 63 -6.44 19.87 7.58
C THR A 63 -7.49 20.08 6.48
N LEU A 64 -7.18 19.67 5.23
CA LEU A 64 -8.01 19.93 4.06
C LEU A 64 -8.76 18.70 3.57
N LEU A 65 -8.19 17.51 3.74
CA LEU A 65 -8.77 16.26 3.25
C LEU A 65 -8.97 15.27 4.39
N SER A 66 -10.07 14.53 4.34
CA SER A 66 -10.29 13.42 5.27
C SER A 66 -9.32 12.27 4.99
N HIS A 67 -9.03 11.45 5.99
CA HIS A 67 -8.24 10.23 5.83
C HIS A 67 -8.81 9.34 4.72
N ALA A 68 -10.12 9.12 4.70
CA ALA A 68 -10.79 8.33 3.66
C ALA A 68 -10.57 8.89 2.25
N THR A 69 -10.57 10.22 2.09
CA THR A 69 -10.29 10.85 0.78
C THR A 69 -8.86 10.57 0.33
N ILE A 70 -7.89 10.67 1.24
CA ILE A 70 -6.49 10.38 0.93
C ILE A 70 -6.30 8.90 0.57
N ASP A 71 -6.96 7.99 1.28
CA ASP A 71 -6.93 6.55 0.96
C ASP A 71 -7.50 6.26 -0.43
N ILE A 72 -8.61 6.91 -0.81
CA ILE A 72 -9.18 6.75 -2.16
C ILE A 72 -8.18 7.24 -3.22
N LEU A 73 -7.52 8.37 -3.00
CA LEU A 73 -6.48 8.87 -3.92
C LEU A 73 -5.29 7.90 -3.99
N GLN A 74 -4.88 7.34 -2.87
CA GLN A 74 -3.81 6.35 -2.81
C GLN A 74 -4.17 5.08 -3.58
N MET A 75 -5.37 4.53 -3.37
CA MET A 75 -5.87 3.37 -4.09
C MET A 75 -5.94 3.64 -5.60
N THR A 76 -6.48 4.78 -5.99
CA THR A 76 -6.69 5.13 -7.40
C THR A 76 -5.37 5.32 -8.15
N PHE A 77 -4.43 6.03 -7.56
CA PHE A 77 -3.20 6.42 -8.27
C PHE A 77 -1.98 5.59 -7.85
N ILE A 78 -1.66 5.55 -6.56
CA ILE A 78 -0.43 4.90 -6.09
C ILE A 78 -0.50 3.38 -6.28
N PHE A 79 -1.57 2.72 -5.83
CA PHE A 79 -1.67 1.27 -5.92
C PHE A 79 -1.80 0.79 -7.36
N THR A 80 -2.53 1.52 -8.19
CA THR A 80 -2.64 1.22 -9.62
C THR A 80 -1.27 1.30 -10.30
N CYS A 81 -0.57 2.42 -10.14
CA CYS A 81 0.75 2.62 -10.72
C CYS A 81 1.77 1.60 -10.20
N THR A 82 1.77 1.38 -8.88
CA THR A 82 2.65 0.39 -8.25
C THR A 82 2.42 -1.01 -8.80
N THR A 83 1.18 -1.44 -8.89
CA THR A 83 0.86 -2.80 -9.36
C THR A 83 1.36 -3.01 -10.79
N ILE A 84 1.15 -2.04 -11.68
CA ILE A 84 1.61 -2.11 -13.07
C ILE A 84 3.14 -2.25 -13.10
N ILE A 85 3.88 -1.33 -12.47
CA ILE A 85 5.36 -1.35 -12.50
C ILE A 85 5.90 -2.59 -11.78
N PHE A 86 5.38 -2.93 -10.61
CA PHE A 86 5.85 -4.07 -9.83
C PHE A 86 5.71 -5.38 -10.60
N LEU A 87 4.56 -5.63 -11.21
CA LEU A 87 4.30 -6.89 -11.92
C LEU A 87 5.00 -6.95 -13.28
N GLN A 88 5.07 -5.83 -13.99
CA GLN A 88 5.73 -5.74 -15.30
C GLN A 88 7.23 -6.09 -15.22
N TYR A 89 7.93 -5.57 -14.21
CA TYR A 89 9.37 -5.77 -14.05
C TYR A 89 9.73 -6.91 -13.09
N TYR A 90 8.76 -7.75 -12.72
CA TYR A 90 9.00 -8.83 -11.77
C TYR A 90 9.99 -9.86 -12.34
N PRO A 91 11.15 -10.07 -11.70
CA PRO A 91 12.23 -10.86 -12.28
C PRO A 91 11.99 -12.37 -12.17
N ASN A 92 12.71 -13.13 -12.99
CA ASN A 92 12.79 -14.58 -12.87
C ASN A 92 13.96 -14.97 -11.93
N GLY A 93 13.77 -16.06 -11.15
CA GLY A 93 14.75 -16.60 -10.22
C GLY A 93 14.59 -16.09 -8.79
N ILE A 94 14.56 -17.02 -7.84
CA ILE A 94 14.15 -16.77 -6.45
C ILE A 94 14.99 -15.67 -5.77
N PHE A 95 16.30 -15.65 -5.93
CA PHE A 95 17.16 -14.63 -5.32
C PHE A 95 16.85 -13.22 -5.85
N LYS A 96 16.62 -13.10 -7.18
CA LYS A 96 16.24 -11.81 -7.78
C LYS A 96 14.85 -11.36 -7.32
N GLN A 97 13.92 -12.30 -7.16
CA GLN A 97 12.57 -12.02 -6.66
C GLN A 97 12.59 -11.51 -5.23
N VAL A 98 13.33 -12.17 -4.34
CA VAL A 98 13.47 -11.73 -2.94
C VAL A 98 14.10 -10.34 -2.88
N PHE A 99 15.18 -10.11 -3.61
CA PHE A 99 15.81 -8.79 -3.65
C PHE A 99 14.87 -7.71 -4.20
N TYR A 100 14.13 -8.02 -5.26
CA TYR A 100 13.17 -7.10 -5.87
C TYR A 100 12.02 -6.74 -4.92
N ILE A 101 11.45 -7.73 -4.23
CA ILE A 101 10.42 -7.50 -3.20
C ILE A 101 11.00 -6.62 -2.08
N LEU A 102 12.18 -6.94 -1.56
CA LEU A 102 12.82 -6.15 -0.51
C LEU A 102 13.06 -4.70 -0.94
N LEU A 103 13.42 -4.45 -2.20
CA LEU A 103 13.60 -3.11 -2.74
C LEU A 103 12.30 -2.30 -2.67
N TRP A 104 11.17 -2.90 -3.08
CA TRP A 104 9.86 -2.28 -2.98
C TRP A 104 9.41 -2.06 -1.53
N VAL A 105 9.65 -3.04 -0.66
CA VAL A 105 9.36 -2.94 0.78
C VAL A 105 10.13 -1.78 1.41
N ILE A 106 11.42 -1.69 1.15
CA ILE A 106 12.27 -0.59 1.65
C ILE A 106 11.78 0.76 1.11
N ALA A 107 11.48 0.85 -0.19
CA ALA A 107 10.98 2.08 -0.79
C ALA A 107 9.67 2.55 -0.13
N TYR A 108 8.69 1.68 0.01
CA TYR A 108 7.41 2.00 0.65
C TYR A 108 7.58 2.39 2.12
N THR A 109 8.33 1.59 2.87
CA THR A 109 8.58 1.87 4.30
C THR A 109 9.36 3.16 4.50
N SER A 110 10.31 3.49 3.61
CA SER A 110 11.07 4.75 3.67
C SER A 110 10.18 5.96 3.39
N ILE A 111 9.28 5.87 2.41
CA ILE A 111 8.31 6.94 2.11
C ILE A 111 7.38 7.13 3.32
N GLU A 112 6.87 6.06 3.88
CA GLU A 112 6.02 6.11 5.08
C GLU A 112 6.75 6.71 6.27
N CYS A 113 7.99 6.30 6.52
CA CYS A 113 8.85 6.85 7.57
C CYS A 113 9.06 8.36 7.40
N PHE A 114 9.30 8.81 6.17
CA PHE A 114 9.43 10.22 5.86
C PHE A 114 8.14 10.98 6.17
N PHE A 115 6.96 10.50 5.73
CA PHE A 115 5.67 11.13 6.03
C PHE A 115 5.33 11.09 7.52
N ASN A 116 5.72 10.03 8.24
CA ASN A 116 5.56 9.96 9.68
C ASN A 116 6.45 11.00 10.39
N HIS A 117 7.69 11.17 9.95
CA HIS A 117 8.63 12.15 10.52
C HIS A 117 8.14 13.60 10.39
N ILE A 118 7.51 13.95 9.26
CA ILE A 118 6.96 15.31 9.04
C ILE A 118 5.53 15.46 9.57
N GLY A 119 5.00 14.48 10.33
CA GLY A 119 3.67 14.54 10.95
C GLY A 119 2.51 14.33 9.97
N GLY A 120 2.76 13.97 8.72
CA GLY A 120 1.74 13.66 7.70
C GLY A 120 1.08 12.29 7.90
N ILE A 121 1.78 11.35 8.57
CA ILE A 121 1.24 10.06 8.99
C ILE A 121 1.39 9.92 10.50
N VAL A 122 0.39 9.36 11.14
CA VAL A 122 0.40 9.10 12.59
C VAL A 122 0.02 7.67 12.87
N TYR A 123 0.77 7.05 13.75
CA TYR A 123 0.50 5.71 14.27
C TYR A 123 -0.26 5.78 15.59
N SER A 124 -1.13 4.81 15.81
CA SER A 124 -1.89 4.65 17.05
C SER A 124 -2.04 3.18 17.41
N HIS A 125 -2.57 2.89 18.59
CA HIS A 125 -2.88 1.52 19.06
C HIS A 125 -1.71 0.52 18.93
N GLY A 126 -0.47 1.00 19.13
CA GLY A 126 0.72 0.15 19.09
C GLY A 126 1.25 -0.15 17.68
N TRP A 127 0.72 0.48 16.63
CA TRP A 127 1.32 0.39 15.30
C TRP A 127 2.71 1.00 15.28
N THR A 128 3.61 0.42 14.54
CA THR A 128 5.01 0.87 14.43
C THR A 128 5.50 0.73 13.00
N ILE A 129 6.59 1.40 12.66
CA ILE A 129 7.23 1.29 11.35
C ILE A 129 7.65 -0.15 11.01
N TRP A 130 7.99 -0.96 12.03
CA TRP A 130 8.32 -2.37 11.85
C TRP A 130 7.13 -3.22 11.44
N LEU A 131 5.93 -2.88 11.92
CA LEU A 131 4.68 -3.50 11.48
C LEU A 131 4.34 -3.10 10.05
N SER A 132 4.58 -1.84 9.68
CA SER A 132 4.46 -1.39 8.29
C SER A 132 5.45 -2.11 7.37
N PHE A 133 6.69 -2.30 7.81
CA PHE A 133 7.68 -3.09 7.07
C PHE A 133 7.21 -4.54 6.85
N ALA A 134 6.73 -5.20 7.89
CA ALA A 134 6.19 -6.56 7.80
C ALA A 134 4.93 -6.60 6.91
N HIS A 135 4.05 -5.60 7.03
CA HIS A 135 2.88 -5.42 6.18
C HIS A 135 3.27 -5.34 4.71
N ASN A 136 4.24 -4.51 4.36
CA ASN A 136 4.70 -4.35 2.99
C ASN A 136 5.29 -5.66 2.42
N ILE A 137 5.98 -6.47 3.24
CA ILE A 137 6.51 -7.76 2.79
C ILE A 137 5.38 -8.66 2.28
N TYR A 138 4.39 -8.95 3.13
CA TYR A 138 3.32 -9.86 2.71
C TYR A 138 2.46 -9.26 1.59
N GLN A 139 2.27 -7.96 1.57
CA GLN A 139 1.52 -7.27 0.54
C GLN A 139 2.13 -7.48 -0.86
N PHE A 140 3.44 -7.24 -1.04
CA PHE A 140 4.10 -7.46 -2.32
C PHE A 140 4.15 -8.95 -2.72
N ILE A 141 4.28 -9.85 -1.75
CA ILE A 141 4.17 -11.30 -2.00
C ILE A 141 2.76 -11.65 -2.50
N LEU A 142 1.72 -11.14 -1.85
CA LEU A 142 0.33 -11.39 -2.22
C LEU A 142 -0.03 -10.84 -3.60
N LEU A 143 0.50 -9.68 -3.98
CA LEU A 143 0.32 -9.14 -5.34
C LEU A 143 0.83 -10.12 -6.41
N LYS A 144 2.01 -10.71 -6.15
CA LYS A 144 2.58 -11.70 -7.07
C LYS A 144 1.79 -13.00 -7.09
N ILE A 145 1.35 -13.49 -5.93
CA ILE A 145 0.50 -14.68 -5.85
C ILE A 145 -0.82 -14.44 -6.58
N HIS A 146 -1.45 -13.28 -6.36
CA HIS A 146 -2.75 -12.95 -6.96
C HIS A 146 -2.72 -12.97 -8.50
N LEU A 147 -1.63 -12.53 -9.11
CA LEU A 147 -1.50 -12.54 -10.56
C LEU A 147 -1.64 -13.95 -11.16
N HIS A 148 -1.25 -15.01 -10.42
CA HIS A 148 -1.26 -16.39 -10.88
C HIS A 148 -2.35 -17.24 -10.23
N ASN A 149 -2.67 -16.97 -8.97
CA ASN A 149 -3.66 -17.72 -8.19
C ASN A 149 -4.47 -16.76 -7.30
N PRO A 150 -5.50 -16.10 -7.84
CA PRO A 150 -6.30 -15.15 -7.10
C PRO A 150 -6.97 -15.74 -5.85
N VAL A 151 -7.46 -16.96 -5.92
CA VAL A 151 -8.16 -17.63 -4.82
C VAL A 151 -7.20 -17.83 -3.64
N LEU A 152 -5.99 -18.32 -3.89
CA LEU A 152 -4.97 -18.50 -2.86
C LEU A 152 -4.60 -17.16 -2.21
N ALA A 153 -4.44 -16.11 -3.01
CA ALA A 153 -4.11 -14.77 -2.49
C ALA A 153 -5.20 -14.26 -1.54
N TRP A 154 -6.47 -14.42 -1.88
CA TRP A 154 -7.59 -14.04 -1.01
C TRP A 154 -7.64 -14.85 0.28
N ILE A 155 -7.45 -16.18 0.20
CA ILE A 155 -7.40 -17.05 1.41
C ILE A 155 -6.28 -16.57 2.34
N LEU A 156 -5.07 -16.36 1.82
CA LEU A 156 -3.94 -15.89 2.62
C LEU A 156 -4.21 -14.49 3.20
N SER A 157 -4.83 -13.59 2.46
CA SER A 157 -5.20 -12.24 2.92
C SER A 157 -6.15 -12.31 4.11
N PHE A 158 -7.18 -13.15 4.06
CA PHE A 158 -8.12 -13.32 5.18
C PHE A 158 -7.49 -13.99 6.40
N ILE A 159 -6.58 -14.94 6.20
CA ILE A 159 -5.80 -15.53 7.31
C ILE A 159 -4.96 -14.45 8.00
N ILE A 160 -4.24 -13.63 7.23
CA ILE A 160 -3.42 -12.54 7.75
C ILE A 160 -4.30 -11.51 8.47
N LEU A 161 -5.43 -11.12 7.90
CA LEU A 161 -6.38 -10.22 8.52
C LEU A 161 -6.87 -10.76 9.89
N GLY A 162 -7.25 -12.04 9.96
CA GLY A 162 -7.64 -12.69 11.20
C GLY A 162 -6.54 -12.70 12.25
N LEU A 163 -5.28 -12.93 11.84
CA LEU A 163 -4.12 -12.84 12.73
C LEU A 163 -3.95 -11.43 13.30
N PHE A 164 -4.05 -10.39 12.46
CA PHE A 164 -3.99 -9.00 12.90
C PHE A 164 -5.11 -8.67 13.90
N MET A 165 -6.36 -9.06 13.60
CA MET A 165 -7.49 -8.87 14.50
C MET A 165 -7.25 -9.53 15.86
N SER A 166 -6.72 -10.74 15.87
CA SER A 166 -6.39 -11.48 17.10
C SER A 166 -5.29 -10.80 17.91
N VAL A 167 -4.20 -10.37 17.25
CA VAL A 167 -3.06 -9.72 17.92
C VAL A 167 -3.46 -8.37 18.53
N PHE A 168 -4.24 -7.58 17.81
CA PHE A 168 -4.66 -6.25 18.25
C PHE A 168 -5.98 -6.25 19.03
N LYS A 169 -6.57 -7.43 19.26
CA LYS A 169 -7.84 -7.62 20.01
C LYS A 169 -8.97 -6.73 19.47
N VAL A 170 -9.05 -6.61 18.16
CA VAL A 170 -10.11 -5.84 17.49
C VAL A 170 -11.37 -6.70 17.45
N ASN A 171 -12.45 -6.21 18.07
CA ASN A 171 -13.78 -6.79 17.98
C ASN A 171 -14.53 -6.06 16.84
N ILE A 172 -15.18 -6.85 15.99
CA ILE A 172 -16.08 -6.35 14.93
C ILE A 172 -17.46 -6.09 15.54
#